data_6940085e9d64124ec58f135ce254744f
#
_entry.id   6940085e9d64124ec58f135ce254744f
#
_cell.length_a   1.000
_cell.length_b   1.000
_cell.length_c   1.000
_cell.angle_alpha   90.00
_cell.angle_beta   90.00
_cell.angle_gamma   90.00
#
_symmetry.space_group_name_H-M   'P 1'
#
loop_
_entity.id
_entity.type
_entity.pdbx_description
1 polymer ?
#
loop_
_entity_poly.entity_id
_entity_poly.type
_entity_poly.pdbx_seq_one_letter_code
_entity_poly.pdbx_strand_id
1 'polypeptide(L)'
;MEIRVATRSDIPQIVDLVNVAFGLAEGFFVEGDRTDPAQIEAMFQTGTFLLADVSGELAACVYLELRGERAYFGLLSVDPDHQRQGLGHALVDKVERRAKEAGCGIMDILTVNVRPELVPLYSKMGYAESGTAPFPAHVRIKMPCHFVRMSKDLE
;
A
#
# COMPACT_ATOMS: atom_id res chain seq x y z
N MET A 1 -13.76 -13.74 -3.31
CA MET A 1 -12.67 -12.74 -3.53
C MET A 1 -11.83 -13.14 -4.73
N GLU A 2 -11.58 -12.20 -5.60
CA GLU A 2 -10.72 -12.40 -6.77
C GLU A 2 -9.64 -11.32 -6.79
N ILE A 3 -8.38 -11.72 -6.93
CA ILE A 3 -7.25 -10.79 -7.05
C ILE A 3 -6.82 -10.73 -8.51
N ARG A 4 -6.72 -9.52 -9.04
CA ARG A 4 -6.33 -9.28 -10.43
C ARG A 4 -5.39 -8.09 -10.57
N VAL A 5 -4.70 -8.02 -11.69
CA VAL A 5 -3.86 -6.88 -12.05
C VAL A 5 -4.75 -5.76 -12.57
N ALA A 6 -4.53 -4.55 -12.10
CA ALA A 6 -5.28 -3.38 -12.52
C ALA A 6 -4.90 -2.97 -13.95
N THR A 7 -5.87 -2.36 -14.64
CA THR A 7 -5.65 -1.68 -15.92
C THR A 7 -5.91 -0.19 -15.73
N ARG A 8 -5.58 0.62 -16.73
CA ARG A 8 -5.78 2.08 -16.64
C ARG A 8 -7.23 2.47 -16.43
N SER A 9 -8.18 1.64 -16.88
CA SER A 9 -9.61 1.89 -16.65
C SER A 9 -10.00 1.80 -15.18
N ASP A 10 -9.16 1.18 -14.34
CA ASP A 10 -9.39 1.08 -12.90
C ASP A 10 -8.94 2.32 -12.12
N ILE A 11 -8.22 3.24 -12.75
CA ILE A 11 -7.64 4.40 -12.05
C ILE A 11 -8.64 5.19 -11.23
N PRO A 12 -9.82 5.58 -11.75
CA PRO A 12 -10.78 6.35 -10.93
C PRO A 12 -11.20 5.61 -9.66
N GLN A 13 -11.44 4.31 -9.73
CA GLN A 13 -11.85 3.52 -8.58
C GLN A 13 -10.70 3.34 -7.58
N ILE A 14 -9.47 3.21 -8.06
CA ILE A 14 -8.28 3.14 -7.19
C ILE A 14 -8.14 4.45 -6.41
N VAL A 15 -8.27 5.60 -7.08
CA VAL A 15 -8.18 6.91 -6.44
C VAL A 15 -9.23 7.03 -5.34
N ASP A 16 -10.47 6.69 -5.64
CA ASP A 16 -11.56 6.77 -4.66
C ASP A 16 -11.31 5.86 -3.46
N LEU A 17 -10.90 4.62 -3.72
CA LEU A 17 -10.65 3.66 -2.66
C LEU A 17 -9.50 4.11 -1.74
N VAL A 18 -8.38 4.54 -2.33
CA VAL A 18 -7.23 5.01 -1.56
C VAL A 18 -7.62 6.23 -0.70
N ASN A 19 -8.33 7.20 -1.28
CA ASN A 19 -8.71 8.40 -0.56
C ASN A 19 -9.69 8.11 0.58
N VAL A 20 -10.65 7.22 0.37
CA VAL A 20 -11.58 6.82 1.43
C VAL A 20 -10.85 6.10 2.56
N ALA A 21 -10.05 5.10 2.23
CA ALA A 21 -9.35 4.29 3.23
C ALA A 21 -8.33 5.12 4.02
N PHE A 22 -7.50 5.91 3.34
CA PHE A 22 -6.51 6.75 4.00
C PHE A 22 -7.16 7.93 4.72
N GLY A 23 -8.26 8.49 4.20
CA GLY A 23 -9.00 9.54 4.88
C GLY A 23 -9.49 9.12 6.26
N LEU A 24 -10.01 7.90 6.37
CA LEU A 24 -10.46 7.36 7.66
C LEU A 24 -9.29 7.06 8.60
N ALA A 25 -8.19 6.51 8.06
CA ALA A 25 -7.06 6.08 8.89
C ALA A 25 -6.11 7.23 9.23
N GLU A 26 -5.95 8.22 8.35
CA GLU A 26 -4.90 9.23 8.43
C GLU A 26 -5.41 10.67 8.42
N GLY A 27 -6.73 10.87 8.40
CA GLY A 27 -7.31 12.22 8.37
C GLY A 27 -6.95 13.08 9.57
N PHE A 28 -6.49 12.47 10.66
CA PHE A 28 -6.06 13.24 11.85
C PHE A 28 -4.73 13.96 11.62
N PHE A 29 -3.90 13.55 10.65
CA PHE A 29 -2.64 14.23 10.37
C PHE A 29 -2.44 14.59 8.90
N VAL A 30 -3.21 14.02 7.96
CA VAL A 30 -3.16 14.37 6.54
C VAL A 30 -4.33 15.30 6.23
N GLU A 31 -4.04 16.38 5.53
CA GLU A 31 -5.02 17.37 5.10
C GLU A 31 -5.39 17.11 3.64
N GLY A 32 -6.70 16.91 3.38
CA GLY A 32 -7.20 16.64 2.04
C GLY A 32 -6.98 15.21 1.56
N ASP A 33 -7.05 15.03 0.24
CA ASP A 33 -6.92 13.72 -0.39
C ASP A 33 -5.49 13.19 -0.35
N ARG A 34 -5.36 11.88 -0.22
CA ARG A 34 -4.06 11.21 -0.19
C ARG A 34 -3.44 11.09 -1.58
N THR A 35 -4.27 10.96 -2.60
CA THR A 35 -3.82 10.81 -3.98
C THR A 35 -4.79 11.42 -4.97
N ASP A 36 -4.40 11.46 -6.23
CA ASP A 36 -5.21 11.96 -7.35
C ASP A 36 -4.95 11.11 -8.60
N PRO A 37 -5.77 11.30 -9.67
CA PRO A 37 -5.60 10.50 -10.89
C PRO A 37 -4.21 10.61 -11.53
N ALA A 38 -3.60 11.78 -11.52
CA ALA A 38 -2.28 11.97 -12.12
C ALA A 38 -1.20 11.19 -11.38
N GLN A 39 -1.27 11.15 -10.06
CA GLN A 39 -0.32 10.39 -9.25
C GLN A 39 -0.46 8.88 -9.49
N ILE A 40 -1.68 8.37 -9.53
CA ILE A 40 -1.91 6.95 -9.80
C ILE A 40 -1.46 6.59 -11.21
N GLU A 41 -1.75 7.46 -12.20
CA GLU A 41 -1.28 7.26 -13.57
C GLU A 41 0.24 7.15 -13.63
N ALA A 42 0.96 8.01 -12.92
CA ALA A 42 2.42 7.95 -12.86
C ALA A 42 2.90 6.63 -12.23
N MET A 43 2.21 6.13 -11.22
CA MET A 43 2.57 4.87 -10.56
C MET A 43 2.37 3.65 -11.48
N PHE A 44 1.45 3.71 -12.43
CA PHE A 44 1.29 2.65 -13.43
C PHE A 44 2.52 2.50 -14.33
N GLN A 45 3.34 3.55 -14.44
CA GLN A 45 4.56 3.49 -15.26
C GLN A 45 5.73 2.85 -14.51
N THR A 46 5.71 2.84 -13.19
CA THR A 46 6.81 2.32 -12.38
C THR A 46 6.48 1.02 -11.67
N GLY A 47 5.22 0.63 -11.64
CA GLY A 47 4.82 -0.57 -10.92
C GLY A 47 3.45 -1.09 -11.34
N THR A 48 2.88 -1.93 -10.49
CA THR A 48 1.64 -2.66 -10.76
C THR A 48 0.70 -2.50 -9.57
N PHE A 49 -0.57 -2.21 -9.84
CA PHE A 49 -1.59 -2.31 -8.81
C PHE A 49 -2.26 -3.67 -8.88
N LEU A 50 -2.40 -4.32 -7.72
CA LEU A 50 -3.21 -5.51 -7.56
C LEU A 50 -4.50 -5.12 -6.88
N LEU A 51 -5.61 -5.64 -7.39
CA LEU A 51 -6.95 -5.33 -6.92
C LEU A 51 -7.62 -6.60 -6.39
N ALA A 52 -8.35 -6.46 -5.31
CA ALA A 52 -9.20 -7.52 -4.80
C ALA A 52 -10.67 -7.13 -5.00
N ASP A 53 -11.38 -7.91 -5.80
CA ASP A 53 -12.81 -7.73 -6.02
C ASP A 53 -13.59 -8.71 -5.15
N VAL A 54 -14.69 -8.23 -4.57
CA VAL A 54 -15.62 -9.05 -3.80
C VAL A 54 -17.00 -8.81 -4.37
N SER A 55 -17.65 -9.87 -4.85
CA SER A 55 -18.98 -9.81 -5.47
C SER A 55 -19.05 -8.76 -6.61
N GLY A 56 -17.98 -8.68 -7.40
CA GLY A 56 -17.92 -7.77 -8.54
C GLY A 56 -17.57 -6.32 -8.21
N GLU A 57 -17.31 -6.01 -6.94
CA GLU A 57 -16.94 -4.66 -6.50
C GLU A 57 -15.49 -4.61 -6.06
N LEU A 58 -14.81 -3.50 -6.34
CA LEU A 58 -13.45 -3.28 -5.87
C LEU A 58 -13.47 -3.07 -4.36
N ALA A 59 -12.83 -3.98 -3.63
CA ALA A 59 -12.81 -3.97 -2.16
C ALA A 59 -11.47 -3.62 -1.56
N ALA A 60 -10.36 -3.84 -2.28
CA ALA A 60 -9.03 -3.54 -1.76
C ALA A 60 -8.03 -3.38 -2.90
N CYS A 61 -6.94 -2.67 -2.64
CA CYS A 61 -5.85 -2.53 -3.61
C CYS A 61 -4.50 -2.44 -2.92
N VAL A 62 -3.44 -2.68 -3.68
CA VAL A 62 -2.06 -2.49 -3.24
C VAL A 62 -1.19 -2.18 -4.46
N TYR A 63 -0.18 -1.33 -4.27
CA TYR A 63 0.82 -1.02 -5.28
C TYR A 63 2.07 -1.85 -5.04
N LEU A 64 2.62 -2.45 -6.11
CA LEU A 64 3.86 -3.23 -6.07
C LEU A 64 4.86 -2.64 -7.08
N GLU A 65 6.07 -2.38 -6.61
CA GLU A 65 7.15 -1.91 -7.47
C GLU A 65 8.37 -2.81 -7.31
N LEU A 66 8.87 -3.32 -8.44
CA LEU A 66 10.08 -4.17 -8.45
C LEU A 66 11.28 -3.28 -8.73
N ARG A 67 12.30 -3.36 -7.84
CA ARG A 67 13.50 -2.52 -7.87
C ARG A 67 14.76 -3.41 -7.86
N GLY A 68 14.88 -4.32 -8.82
CA GLY A 68 15.99 -5.25 -8.88
C GLY A 68 15.86 -6.37 -7.87
N GLU A 69 16.79 -6.45 -6.92
CA GLU A 69 16.76 -7.48 -5.86
C GLU A 69 15.78 -7.14 -4.74
N ARG A 70 15.29 -5.91 -4.70
CA ARG A 70 14.33 -5.44 -3.71
C ARG A 70 12.99 -5.16 -4.39
N ALA A 71 11.92 -5.27 -3.62
CA ALA A 71 10.59 -4.85 -4.04
C ALA A 71 10.04 -3.89 -3.00
N TYR A 72 9.04 -3.13 -3.38
CA TYR A 72 8.35 -2.22 -2.49
C TYR A 72 6.85 -2.38 -2.71
N PHE A 73 6.05 -2.43 -1.63
CA PHE A 73 4.62 -2.24 -1.78
C PHE A 73 4.14 -1.07 -0.94
N GLY A 74 3.09 -0.42 -1.40
CA GLY A 74 2.50 0.72 -0.72
C GLY A 74 1.04 0.91 -1.07
N LEU A 75 0.43 1.95 -0.50
CA LEU A 75 -0.96 2.31 -0.72
C LEU A 75 -1.94 1.15 -0.49
N LEU A 76 -1.60 0.22 0.41
CA LEU A 76 -2.52 -0.86 0.77
C LEU A 76 -3.78 -0.26 1.35
N SER A 77 -4.90 -0.48 0.70
CA SER A 77 -6.18 0.12 1.04
C SER A 77 -7.27 -0.93 1.02
N VAL A 78 -8.12 -0.95 2.06
CA VAL A 78 -9.28 -1.83 2.13
C VAL A 78 -10.51 -0.97 2.33
N ASP A 79 -11.54 -1.20 1.51
CA ASP A 79 -12.81 -0.49 1.63
C ASP A 79 -13.37 -0.72 3.04
N PRO A 80 -13.83 0.34 3.74
CA PRO A 80 -14.38 0.20 5.10
C PRO A 80 -15.50 -0.83 5.21
N ASP A 81 -16.29 -0.99 4.16
CA ASP A 81 -17.40 -1.96 4.13
C ASP A 81 -16.92 -3.40 3.98
N HIS A 82 -15.66 -3.59 3.66
CA HIS A 82 -15.05 -4.92 3.42
C HIS A 82 -13.93 -5.24 4.41
N GLN A 83 -13.84 -4.53 5.52
CA GLN A 83 -12.84 -4.77 6.55
C GLN A 83 -13.08 -6.12 7.25
N ARG A 84 -12.01 -6.67 7.84
CA ARG A 84 -12.05 -7.92 8.61
C ARG A 84 -12.40 -9.17 7.78
N GLN A 85 -12.17 -9.11 6.46
CA GLN A 85 -12.36 -10.25 5.57
C GLN A 85 -11.03 -10.86 5.12
N GLY A 86 -9.91 -10.40 5.67
CA GLY A 86 -8.59 -10.90 5.31
C GLY A 86 -8.06 -10.39 3.98
N LEU A 87 -8.65 -9.33 3.41
CA LEU A 87 -8.24 -8.81 2.10
C LEU A 87 -6.83 -8.22 2.12
N GLY A 88 -6.50 -7.47 3.18
CA GLY A 88 -5.16 -6.89 3.33
C GLY A 88 -4.09 -7.96 3.38
N HIS A 89 -4.28 -8.99 4.20
CA HIS A 89 -3.35 -10.12 4.28
C HIS A 89 -3.22 -10.86 2.95
N ALA A 90 -4.32 -11.08 2.25
CA ALA A 90 -4.31 -11.75 0.96
C ALA A 90 -3.51 -10.96 -0.08
N LEU A 91 -3.64 -9.63 -0.08
CA LEU A 91 -2.89 -8.77 -0.99
C LEU A 91 -1.40 -8.74 -0.63
N VAL A 92 -1.05 -8.68 0.65
CA VAL A 92 0.35 -8.73 1.09
C VAL A 92 0.98 -10.06 0.67
N ASP A 93 0.30 -11.18 0.90
CA ASP A 93 0.79 -12.48 0.46
C ASP A 93 1.02 -12.51 -1.06
N LYS A 94 0.12 -11.90 -1.81
CA LYS A 94 0.20 -11.90 -3.27
C LYS A 94 1.37 -11.06 -3.78
N VAL A 95 1.60 -9.86 -3.22
CA VAL A 95 2.73 -9.03 -3.65
C VAL A 95 4.06 -9.68 -3.26
N GLU A 96 4.14 -10.32 -2.09
CA GLU A 96 5.35 -11.04 -1.69
C GLU A 96 5.64 -12.19 -2.65
N ARG A 97 4.63 -12.94 -3.03
CA ARG A 97 4.79 -14.05 -3.97
C ARG A 97 5.23 -13.56 -5.35
N ARG A 98 4.59 -12.49 -5.86
CA ARG A 98 4.97 -11.93 -7.17
C ARG A 98 6.40 -11.39 -7.16
N ALA A 99 6.81 -10.71 -6.09
CA ALA A 99 8.17 -10.20 -5.95
C ALA A 99 9.19 -11.35 -5.92
N LYS A 100 8.89 -12.39 -5.16
CA LYS A 100 9.75 -13.57 -5.08
C LYS A 100 9.89 -14.26 -6.43
N GLU A 101 8.79 -14.44 -7.15
CA GLU A 101 8.78 -15.04 -8.49
C GLU A 101 9.58 -14.20 -9.50
N ALA A 102 9.66 -12.89 -9.29
CA ALA A 102 10.44 -11.97 -10.13
C ALA A 102 11.93 -11.93 -9.74
N GLY A 103 12.35 -12.68 -8.72
CA GLY A 103 13.74 -12.74 -8.28
C GLY A 103 14.11 -11.77 -7.17
N CYS A 104 13.13 -11.05 -6.59
CA CYS A 104 13.40 -10.15 -5.48
C CYS A 104 13.60 -10.96 -4.20
N GLY A 105 14.62 -10.60 -3.41
CA GLY A 105 14.91 -11.26 -2.15
C GLY A 105 14.43 -10.50 -0.91
N ILE A 106 14.03 -9.25 -1.08
CA ILE A 106 13.64 -8.38 0.04
C ILE A 106 12.42 -7.56 -0.37
N MET A 107 11.43 -7.47 0.54
CA MET A 107 10.30 -6.55 0.41
C MET A 107 10.49 -5.39 1.38
N ASP A 108 10.38 -4.17 0.87
CA ASP A 108 10.41 -2.95 1.67
C ASP A 108 9.01 -2.35 1.76
N ILE A 109 8.69 -1.76 2.91
CA ILE A 109 7.48 -0.99 3.13
C ILE A 109 7.80 0.28 3.91
N LEU A 110 6.87 1.23 3.89
CA LEU A 110 6.95 2.46 4.65
C LEU A 110 5.71 2.57 5.53
N THR A 111 5.92 2.78 6.83
CA THR A 111 4.84 3.01 7.78
C THR A 111 5.01 4.39 8.38
N VAL A 112 3.92 5.14 8.52
CA VAL A 112 4.01 6.48 9.11
C VAL A 112 4.11 6.38 10.63
N ASN A 113 5.02 7.15 11.22
CA ASN A 113 5.34 7.03 12.65
C ASN A 113 4.19 7.43 13.57
N VAL A 114 3.30 8.32 13.12
CA VAL A 114 2.17 8.78 13.93
C VAL A 114 1.01 7.78 13.99
N ARG A 115 1.13 6.66 13.29
CA ARG A 115 0.22 5.51 13.41
C ARG A 115 0.96 4.37 14.10
N PRO A 116 0.99 4.37 15.46
CA PRO A 116 1.84 3.43 16.20
C PRO A 116 1.41 1.96 16.07
N GLU A 117 0.20 1.70 15.57
CA GLU A 117 -0.28 0.33 15.36
C GLU A 117 0.38 -0.38 14.18
N LEU A 118 1.00 0.36 13.23
CA LEU A 118 1.51 -0.21 12.00
C LEU A 118 2.77 -1.06 12.19
N VAL A 119 3.73 -0.59 12.98
CA VAL A 119 4.97 -1.36 13.20
C VAL A 119 4.65 -2.73 13.83
N PRO A 120 3.86 -2.83 14.93
CA PRO A 120 3.48 -4.14 15.45
C PRO A 120 2.72 -5.01 14.45
N LEU A 121 1.84 -4.41 13.65
CA LEU A 121 1.06 -5.15 12.65
C LEU A 121 1.98 -5.82 11.64
N TYR A 122 2.90 -5.06 11.05
CA TYR A 122 3.81 -5.61 10.05
C TYR A 122 4.91 -6.48 10.65
N SER A 123 5.29 -6.22 11.90
CA SER A 123 6.22 -7.12 12.60
C SER A 123 5.68 -8.53 12.71
N LYS A 124 4.38 -8.68 12.93
CA LYS A 124 3.71 -9.99 12.96
C LYS A 124 3.72 -10.69 11.61
N MET A 125 3.87 -9.93 10.52
CA MET A 125 3.96 -10.48 9.16
C MET A 125 5.41 -10.79 8.75
N GLY A 126 6.37 -10.56 9.63
CA GLY A 126 7.77 -10.85 9.38
C GLY A 126 8.63 -9.66 8.98
N TYR A 127 8.10 -8.46 9.05
CA TYR A 127 8.84 -7.23 8.74
C TYR A 127 9.58 -6.73 9.97
N ALA A 128 10.78 -6.16 9.76
CA ALA A 128 11.57 -5.55 10.82
C ALA A 128 11.97 -4.13 10.40
N GLU A 129 12.08 -3.22 11.37
CA GLU A 129 12.48 -1.86 11.10
C GLU A 129 13.89 -1.84 10.49
N SER A 130 14.08 -1.06 9.43
CA SER A 130 15.33 -1.01 8.68
C SER A 130 15.82 0.42 8.41
N GLY A 131 15.08 1.44 8.83
CA GLY A 131 15.49 2.82 8.64
C GLY A 131 14.32 3.78 8.71
N THR A 132 14.52 5.00 8.23
CA THR A 132 13.51 6.04 8.16
C THR A 132 13.53 6.70 6.80
N ALA A 133 12.44 7.39 6.44
CA ALA A 133 12.36 8.18 5.22
C ALA A 133 11.44 9.38 5.45
N PRO A 134 11.63 10.47 4.71
CA PRO A 134 10.75 11.64 4.85
C PRO A 134 9.36 11.35 4.30
N PHE A 135 8.34 11.94 4.95
CA PHE A 135 6.98 11.89 4.42
C PHE A 135 6.91 12.74 3.14
N PRO A 136 6.09 12.34 2.13
CA PRO A 136 6.06 13.06 0.85
C PRO A 136 5.73 14.54 1.01
N ALA A 137 6.56 15.41 0.42
CA ALA A 137 6.41 16.86 0.55
C ALA A 137 5.13 17.40 -0.12
N HIS A 138 4.59 16.66 -1.11
CA HIS A 138 3.37 17.08 -1.81
C HIS A 138 2.09 16.80 -1.01
N VAL A 139 2.17 16.02 0.05
CA VAL A 139 1.03 15.75 0.92
C VAL A 139 1.03 16.75 2.06
N ARG A 140 -0.09 17.47 2.24
CA ARG A 140 -0.24 18.43 3.33
C ARG A 140 -0.47 17.70 4.63
N ILE A 141 0.29 18.06 5.66
CA ILE A 141 0.20 17.43 6.98
C ILE A 141 -0.16 18.46 8.05
N LYS A 142 -0.91 18.01 9.06
CA LYS A 142 -1.34 18.84 10.19
C LYS A 142 -0.37 18.78 11.37
N MET A 143 0.56 17.82 11.36
CA MET A 143 1.58 17.64 12.37
C MET A 143 2.82 17.01 11.75
N PRO A 144 4.02 17.23 12.33
CA PRO A 144 5.23 16.60 11.82
C PRO A 144 5.12 15.07 11.87
N CYS A 145 5.54 14.42 10.79
CA CYS A 145 5.59 12.98 10.72
C CYS A 145 6.68 12.54 9.74
N HIS A 146 7.06 11.27 9.84
CA HIS A 146 8.02 10.66 8.93
C HIS A 146 7.66 9.19 8.72
N PHE A 147 8.28 8.56 7.74
CA PHE A 147 8.15 7.13 7.54
C PHE A 147 9.18 6.35 8.35
N VAL A 148 8.75 5.21 8.88
CA VAL A 148 9.62 4.14 9.35
C VAL A 148 9.69 3.12 8.23
N ARG A 149 10.90 2.81 7.76
CA ARG A 149 11.09 1.77 6.77
C ARG A 149 11.13 0.42 7.47
N MET A 150 10.43 -0.56 6.90
CA MET A 150 10.48 -1.93 7.36
C MET A 150 10.80 -2.84 6.19
N SER A 151 11.45 -3.96 6.45
CA SER A 151 11.88 -4.89 5.41
C SER A 151 11.68 -6.33 5.85
N LYS A 152 11.47 -7.21 4.87
CA LYS A 152 11.29 -8.65 5.08
C LYS A 152 12.05 -9.43 4.02
N ASP A 153 12.77 -10.46 4.43
CA ASP A 153 13.37 -11.43 3.51
C ASP A 153 12.28 -12.32 2.91
N LEU A 154 12.34 -12.50 1.58
CA LEU A 154 11.31 -13.23 0.83
C LEU A 154 11.69 -14.68 0.54
N GLU A 155 12.57 -15.25 1.29
CA GLU A 155 13.01 -16.65 1.07
C GLU A 155 12.02 -17.70 1.53
#